data_c84549d611545fd7e808a04beb4ebe40
#
_entry.id   c84549d611545fd7e808a04beb4ebe40
#
_cell.length_a   1.000
_cell.length_b   1.000
_cell.length_c   1.000
_cell.angle_alpha   90.00
_cell.angle_beta   90.00
_cell.angle_gamma   90.00
#
_symmetry.space_group_name_H-M   'P 1'
#
loop_
_entity.id
_entity.type
_entity.pdbx_description
1 polymer ?
#
loop_
_entity_poly.entity_id
_entity_poly.type
_entity_poly.pdbx_seq_one_letter_code
_entity_poly.pdbx_strand_id
1 'polypeptide(L)'
;MTAGLPVRRMQQLAIDAERAGFSGLVITESGRTAYLGCAAAGLATTELELLTGVAVAFPRSPMVTASIAWEMAELSAGRFRLGLGTQVRAHIERRYGSEFDHPGPRLREYVQAVRTIFTSFRDGTPLMHDGEFWQLSLLPAMWSPGPIDAPSPAIDVAAVNPWMLRMAGEVADGVHVHPLNTPTYLEQTLLPELATGAAKAGRSRADLQVVVPSFAAPGATPDDVQRLREMARMQTAFYGSTPNYAFIFEQVGHPGTTERIRERQKAGDIAGMAKCIDDDLLEHFCVSGTWDEVADALVARHRGVADRVVSYFAGMEWARDPASIGPWGELARAVAT
;
A
#
# COMPACT_ATOMS: atom_id res chain seq x y z
N MET A 1 3.39 -2.99 -8.28
CA MET A 1 3.35 -1.66 -7.66
C MET A 1 4.24 -0.69 -8.44
N THR A 2 3.94 0.59 -8.44
CA THR A 2 4.77 1.59 -9.12
C THR A 2 4.91 2.86 -8.28
N ALA A 3 6.11 3.47 -8.32
CA ALA A 3 6.31 4.84 -7.86
C ALA A 3 5.61 5.83 -8.82
N GLY A 4 5.43 7.10 -8.38
CA GLY A 4 4.81 8.11 -9.20
C GLY A 4 5.57 8.38 -10.50
N LEU A 5 5.01 7.96 -11.62
CA LEU A 5 5.48 8.25 -12.96
C LEU A 5 4.87 9.57 -13.50
N PRO A 6 5.46 10.20 -14.53
CA PRO A 6 4.74 11.22 -15.29
C PRO A 6 3.38 10.70 -15.76
N VAL A 7 2.35 11.54 -15.72
CA VAL A 7 0.94 11.12 -15.94
C VAL A 7 0.74 10.31 -17.23
N ARG A 8 1.34 10.74 -18.36
CA ARG A 8 1.28 10.00 -19.63
C ARG A 8 1.98 8.63 -19.57
N ARG A 9 3.07 8.52 -18.82
CA ARG A 9 3.77 7.25 -18.61
C ARG A 9 2.96 6.33 -17.71
N MET A 10 2.26 6.88 -16.71
CA MET A 10 1.34 6.12 -15.85
C MET A 10 0.17 5.55 -16.65
N GLN A 11 -0.40 6.35 -17.55
CA GLN A 11 -1.44 5.90 -18.47
C GLN A 11 -0.97 4.70 -19.30
N GLN A 12 0.24 4.79 -19.89
CA GLN A 12 0.78 3.69 -20.70
C GLN A 12 1.05 2.45 -19.85
N LEU A 13 1.63 2.59 -18.66
CA LEU A 13 1.83 1.47 -17.74
C LEU A 13 0.50 0.76 -17.40
N ALA A 14 -0.56 1.52 -17.16
CA ALA A 14 -1.86 0.95 -16.83
C ALA A 14 -2.44 0.12 -18.00
N ILE A 15 -2.36 0.64 -19.23
CA ILE A 15 -2.77 -0.07 -20.44
C ILE A 15 -1.97 -1.37 -20.60
N ASP A 16 -0.65 -1.30 -20.43
CA ASP A 16 0.23 -2.45 -20.59
C ASP A 16 0.01 -3.49 -19.49
N ALA A 17 -0.22 -3.04 -18.24
CA ALA A 17 -0.52 -3.92 -17.11
C ALA A 17 -1.87 -4.66 -17.29
N GLU A 18 -2.92 -3.95 -17.70
CA GLU A 18 -4.22 -4.57 -17.98
C GLU A 18 -4.11 -5.62 -19.10
N ARG A 19 -3.44 -5.29 -20.20
CA ARG A 19 -3.19 -6.23 -21.30
C ARG A 19 -2.34 -7.43 -20.89
N ALA A 20 -1.40 -7.23 -19.99
CA ALA A 20 -0.58 -8.31 -19.43
C ALA A 20 -1.34 -9.22 -18.46
N GLY A 21 -2.56 -8.82 -18.02
CA GLY A 21 -3.41 -9.63 -17.16
C GLY A 21 -3.25 -9.36 -15.66
N PHE A 22 -2.72 -8.20 -15.26
CA PHE A 22 -2.81 -7.76 -13.87
C PHE A 22 -4.25 -7.40 -13.52
N SER A 23 -4.71 -7.79 -12.33
CA SER A 23 -6.02 -7.43 -11.80
C SER A 23 -6.07 -6.01 -11.21
N GLY A 24 -4.92 -5.42 -10.87
CA GLY A 24 -4.88 -4.09 -10.28
C GLY A 24 -3.50 -3.43 -10.31
N LEU A 25 -3.50 -2.12 -10.06
CA LEU A 25 -2.31 -1.30 -10.03
C LEU A 25 -2.27 -0.48 -8.73
N VAL A 26 -1.23 -0.70 -7.93
CA VAL A 26 -0.96 0.08 -6.71
C VAL A 26 -0.01 1.23 -7.05
N ILE A 27 -0.46 2.46 -6.84
CA ILE A 27 0.30 3.69 -7.15
C ILE A 27 0.70 4.37 -5.84
N THR A 28 2.02 4.51 -5.62
CA THR A 28 2.56 5.13 -4.40
C THR A 28 2.64 6.65 -4.50
N GLU A 29 2.46 7.35 -3.39
CA GLU A 29 2.69 8.79 -3.29
C GLU A 29 4.10 9.07 -2.75
N SER A 30 5.08 9.16 -3.65
CA SER A 30 6.47 9.46 -3.30
C SER A 30 6.91 10.86 -3.78
N GLY A 31 7.32 10.99 -5.01
CA GLY A 31 7.66 12.28 -5.65
C GLY A 31 6.49 12.95 -6.38
N ARG A 32 5.39 12.22 -6.59
CA ARG A 32 4.18 12.67 -7.28
C ARG A 32 2.94 12.22 -6.51
N THR A 33 1.83 12.93 -6.70
CA THR A 33 0.56 12.50 -6.09
C THR A 33 0.04 11.22 -6.76
N ALA A 34 -0.44 10.28 -5.95
CA ALA A 34 -1.00 9.02 -6.43
C ALA A 34 -2.31 9.24 -7.20
N TYR A 35 -3.12 10.21 -6.80
CA TYR A 35 -4.44 10.46 -7.37
C TYR A 35 -4.42 10.76 -8.87
N LEU A 36 -3.50 11.64 -9.33
CA LEU A 36 -3.36 11.93 -10.76
C LEU A 36 -2.92 10.69 -11.56
N GLY A 37 -2.11 9.83 -10.94
CA GLY A 37 -1.74 8.55 -11.54
C GLY A 37 -2.94 7.62 -11.67
N CYS A 38 -3.74 7.48 -10.61
CA CYS A 38 -4.96 6.70 -10.62
C CYS A 38 -5.99 7.24 -11.64
N ALA A 39 -6.17 8.57 -11.74
CA ALA A 39 -7.05 9.18 -12.73
C ALA A 39 -6.63 8.84 -14.17
N ALA A 40 -5.33 8.99 -14.48
CA ALA A 40 -4.82 8.66 -15.81
C ALA A 40 -4.97 7.17 -16.14
N ALA A 41 -4.76 6.29 -15.17
CA ALA A 41 -4.95 4.86 -15.31
C ALA A 41 -6.44 4.51 -15.50
N GLY A 42 -7.33 5.11 -14.70
CA GLY A 42 -8.77 4.86 -14.75
C GLY A 42 -9.43 5.23 -16.07
N LEU A 43 -8.98 6.35 -16.67
CA LEU A 43 -9.45 6.78 -18.00
C LEU A 43 -8.95 5.91 -19.16
N ALA A 44 -7.89 5.13 -18.93
CA ALA A 44 -7.23 4.34 -19.97
C ALA A 44 -7.50 2.84 -19.89
N THR A 45 -8.17 2.38 -18.82
CA THR A 45 -8.42 0.96 -18.53
C THR A 45 -9.89 0.73 -18.19
N THR A 46 -10.36 -0.50 -18.36
CA THR A 46 -11.77 -0.87 -18.14
C THR A 46 -11.97 -1.88 -17.01
N GLU A 47 -10.95 -2.70 -16.71
CA GLU A 47 -11.03 -3.78 -15.71
C GLU A 47 -10.05 -3.57 -14.55
N LEU A 48 -8.94 -2.86 -14.81
CA LEU A 48 -7.85 -2.73 -13.85
C LEU A 48 -8.31 -1.99 -12.59
N GLU A 49 -8.20 -2.63 -11.44
CA GLU A 49 -8.46 -1.98 -10.15
C GLU A 49 -7.32 -1.02 -9.80
N LEU A 50 -7.67 0.11 -9.22
CA LEU A 50 -6.74 1.21 -8.96
C LEU A 50 -6.67 1.49 -7.46
N LEU A 51 -5.46 1.41 -6.90
CA LEU A 51 -5.23 1.61 -5.47
C LEU A 51 -4.18 2.70 -5.25
N THR A 52 -4.48 3.64 -4.36
CA THR A 52 -3.39 4.42 -3.78
C THR A 52 -2.66 3.58 -2.72
N GLY A 53 -1.37 3.41 -2.83
CA GLY A 53 -0.62 2.58 -1.89
C GLY A 53 0.64 3.25 -1.36
N VAL A 54 0.47 4.27 -0.50
CA VAL A 54 -0.74 4.92 0.01
C VAL A 54 -0.73 6.40 -0.31
N ALA A 55 -1.91 7.04 -0.33
CA ALA A 55 -2.01 8.48 -0.31
C ALA A 55 -1.73 8.99 1.11
N VAL A 56 -0.98 10.09 1.23
CA VAL A 56 -0.62 10.68 2.51
C VAL A 56 -1.81 11.48 3.06
N ALA A 57 -2.35 11.07 4.21
CA ALA A 57 -3.59 11.62 4.74
C ALA A 57 -3.46 13.07 5.25
N PHE A 58 -2.54 13.33 6.17
CA PHE A 58 -2.52 14.56 6.98
C PHE A 58 -2.27 15.88 6.24
N PRO A 59 -1.59 15.93 5.08
CA PRO A 59 -1.51 17.16 4.29
C PRO A 59 -2.82 17.57 3.63
N ARG A 60 -3.86 16.75 3.69
CA ARG A 60 -5.19 16.99 3.11
C ARG A 60 -6.26 16.91 4.17
N SER A 61 -7.30 17.75 4.07
CA SER A 61 -8.47 17.55 4.94
C SER A 61 -9.27 16.31 4.50
N PRO A 62 -10.04 15.68 5.42
CA PRO A 62 -10.95 14.59 5.06
C PRO A 62 -11.89 14.95 3.92
N MET A 63 -12.39 16.19 3.86
CA MET A 63 -13.25 16.68 2.79
C MET A 63 -12.56 16.65 1.43
N VAL A 64 -11.33 17.17 1.32
CA VAL A 64 -10.56 17.14 0.06
C VAL A 64 -10.31 15.71 -0.40
N THR A 65 -9.93 14.83 0.52
CA THR A 65 -9.69 13.42 0.20
C THR A 65 -10.98 12.70 -0.22
N ALA A 66 -12.09 12.96 0.48
CA ALA A 66 -13.39 12.38 0.15
C ALA A 66 -13.87 12.82 -1.24
N SER A 67 -13.76 14.11 -1.56
CA SER A 67 -14.14 14.62 -2.88
C SER A 67 -13.33 13.95 -3.99
N ILE A 68 -12.01 13.88 -3.85
CA ILE A 68 -11.14 13.21 -4.82
C ILE A 68 -11.50 11.72 -4.96
N ALA A 69 -11.68 11.02 -3.85
CA ALA A 69 -11.98 9.60 -3.88
C ALA A 69 -13.37 9.31 -4.50
N TRP A 70 -14.34 10.18 -4.27
CA TRP A 70 -15.67 10.09 -4.87
C TRP A 70 -15.63 10.23 -6.38
N GLU A 71 -14.97 11.26 -6.89
CA GLU A 71 -14.75 11.47 -8.32
C GLU A 71 -13.96 10.32 -8.96
N MET A 72 -12.98 9.76 -8.22
CA MET A 72 -12.22 8.60 -8.67
C MET A 72 -13.07 7.32 -8.76
N ALA A 73 -14.02 7.12 -7.83
CA ALA A 73 -14.94 6.00 -7.91
C ALA A 73 -15.89 6.13 -9.10
N GLU A 74 -16.43 7.31 -9.33
CA GLU A 74 -17.26 7.60 -10.51
C GLU A 74 -16.49 7.37 -11.81
N LEU A 75 -15.33 8.02 -11.97
CA LEU A 75 -14.46 7.92 -13.15
C LEU A 75 -14.06 6.47 -13.47
N SER A 76 -13.82 5.66 -12.46
CA SER A 76 -13.37 4.27 -12.63
C SER A 76 -14.51 3.25 -12.59
N ALA A 77 -15.77 3.67 -12.53
CA ALA A 77 -16.93 2.78 -12.35
C ALA A 77 -16.75 1.83 -11.14
N GLY A 78 -16.28 2.36 -10.01
CA GLY A 78 -16.12 1.65 -8.74
C GLY A 78 -14.82 0.84 -8.60
N ARG A 79 -13.89 0.89 -9.56
CA ARG A 79 -12.60 0.18 -9.50
C ARG A 79 -11.55 0.84 -8.61
N PHE A 80 -11.83 2.00 -8.04
CA PHE A 80 -10.91 2.74 -7.19
C PHE A 80 -11.01 2.33 -5.72
N ARG A 81 -9.87 2.11 -5.07
CA ARG A 81 -9.72 1.91 -3.62
C ARG A 81 -8.79 2.97 -3.05
N LEU A 82 -9.22 3.61 -1.97
CA LEU A 82 -8.49 4.66 -1.28
C LEU A 82 -7.59 4.07 -0.21
N GLY A 83 -6.30 3.87 -0.50
CA GLY A 83 -5.30 3.49 0.50
C GLY A 83 -4.69 4.73 1.15
N LEU A 84 -4.79 4.84 2.47
CA LEU A 84 -4.34 5.96 3.30
C LEU A 84 -3.19 5.56 4.23
N GLY A 85 -2.27 6.50 4.46
CA GLY A 85 -1.21 6.34 5.44
C GLY A 85 -0.82 7.65 6.12
N THR A 86 -0.26 7.54 7.32
CA THR A 86 0.18 8.70 8.11
C THR A 86 1.47 9.32 7.57
N GLN A 87 2.28 8.56 6.85
CA GLN A 87 3.68 8.90 6.58
C GLN A 87 4.47 9.06 7.91
N VAL A 88 5.73 9.47 7.85
CA VAL A 88 6.55 9.72 9.04
C VAL A 88 6.60 11.22 9.38
N ARG A 89 6.80 11.55 10.67
CA ARG A 89 6.82 12.92 11.20
C ARG A 89 7.65 13.88 10.34
N ALA A 90 8.87 13.50 10.00
CA ALA A 90 9.78 14.37 9.25
C ALA A 90 9.23 14.80 7.88
N HIS A 91 8.50 13.91 7.19
CA HIS A 91 7.86 14.26 5.93
C HIS A 91 6.63 15.15 6.14
N ILE A 92 5.79 14.83 7.14
CA ILE A 92 4.58 15.63 7.40
C ILE A 92 4.94 17.06 7.80
N GLU A 93 5.83 17.22 8.78
CA GLU A 93 6.18 18.53 9.29
C GLU A 93 7.08 19.34 8.35
N ARG A 94 8.15 18.69 7.82
CA ARG A 94 9.22 19.43 7.11
C ARG A 94 9.06 19.48 5.60
N ARG A 95 8.28 18.56 5.02
CA ARG A 95 8.03 18.53 3.57
C ARG A 95 6.63 19.05 3.22
N TYR A 96 5.62 18.70 4.03
CA TYR A 96 4.24 19.09 3.78
C TYR A 96 3.78 20.31 4.61
N GLY A 97 4.52 20.69 5.66
CA GLY A 97 4.16 21.81 6.53
C GLY A 97 2.88 21.58 7.33
N SER A 98 2.58 20.31 7.63
CA SER A 98 1.36 19.90 8.35
C SER A 98 1.70 19.35 9.73
N GLU A 99 0.73 19.31 10.62
CA GLU A 99 0.87 18.78 11.97
C GLU A 99 1.00 17.26 11.98
N PHE A 100 1.85 16.73 12.88
CA PHE A 100 2.01 15.31 13.14
C PHE A 100 1.95 15.04 14.65
N ASP A 101 0.75 15.07 15.18
CA ASP A 101 0.47 14.66 16.55
C ASP A 101 -0.56 13.52 16.56
N HIS A 102 -0.53 12.67 17.58
CA HIS A 102 -1.45 11.54 17.76
C HIS A 102 -1.78 10.78 16.46
N PRO A 103 -0.76 10.34 15.66
CA PRO A 103 -0.99 9.90 14.27
C PRO A 103 -1.97 8.73 14.15
N GLY A 104 -2.01 7.84 15.12
CA GLY A 104 -2.95 6.72 15.13
C GLY A 104 -4.42 7.17 15.34
N PRO A 105 -4.75 7.78 16.49
CA PRO A 105 -6.09 8.33 16.74
C PRO A 105 -6.54 9.29 15.64
N ARG A 106 -5.65 10.17 15.18
CA ARG A 106 -5.93 11.11 14.09
C ARG A 106 -6.28 10.40 12.78
N LEU A 107 -5.54 9.34 12.38
CA LEU A 107 -5.89 8.58 11.17
C LEU A 107 -7.20 7.82 11.32
N ARG A 108 -7.48 7.27 12.51
CA ARG A 108 -8.76 6.61 12.79
C ARG A 108 -9.93 7.57 12.55
N GLU A 109 -9.87 8.76 13.14
CA GLU A 109 -10.91 9.78 12.96
C GLU A 109 -10.98 10.29 11.53
N TYR A 110 -9.83 10.41 10.84
CA TYR A 110 -9.78 10.77 9.43
C TYR A 110 -10.60 9.80 8.57
N VAL A 111 -10.43 8.50 8.76
CA VAL A 111 -11.20 7.47 8.05
C VAL A 111 -12.70 7.61 8.36
N GLN A 112 -13.05 7.82 9.63
CA GLN A 112 -14.45 8.01 10.05
C GLN A 112 -15.07 9.27 9.44
N ALA A 113 -14.32 10.37 9.41
CA ALA A 113 -14.76 11.64 8.78
C ALA A 113 -14.98 11.45 7.27
N VAL A 114 -14.06 10.78 6.56
CA VAL A 114 -14.22 10.47 5.13
C VAL A 114 -15.47 9.61 4.88
N ARG A 115 -15.75 8.61 5.72
CA ARG A 115 -16.98 7.79 5.61
C ARG A 115 -18.23 8.62 5.84
N THR A 116 -18.23 9.52 6.82
CA THR A 116 -19.37 10.44 7.08
C THR A 116 -19.63 11.33 5.86
N ILE A 117 -18.58 11.83 5.22
CA ILE A 117 -18.70 12.63 3.99
C ILE A 117 -19.26 11.79 2.83
N PHE A 118 -18.79 10.57 2.62
CA PHE A 118 -19.35 9.66 1.61
C PHE A 118 -20.83 9.39 1.82
N THR A 119 -21.26 9.19 3.07
CA THR A 119 -22.68 9.02 3.42
C THR A 119 -23.47 10.27 3.05
N SER A 120 -22.97 11.47 3.38
CA SER A 120 -23.63 12.73 3.02
C SER A 120 -23.70 12.93 1.49
N PHE A 121 -22.68 12.56 0.73
CA PHE A 121 -22.70 12.61 -0.74
C PHE A 121 -23.72 11.64 -1.32
N ARG A 122 -23.78 10.42 -0.81
CA ARG A 122 -24.66 9.36 -1.31
C ARG A 122 -26.13 9.62 -1.00
N ASP A 123 -26.41 9.97 0.26
CA ASP A 123 -27.78 9.97 0.80
C ASP A 123 -28.40 11.39 0.86
N GLY A 124 -27.63 12.42 0.55
CA GLY A 124 -28.05 13.82 0.65
C GLY A 124 -28.34 14.26 2.10
N THR A 125 -27.81 13.53 3.08
CA THR A 125 -27.99 13.86 4.51
C THR A 125 -27.09 15.03 4.92
N PRO A 126 -27.50 15.84 5.93
CA PRO A 126 -26.62 16.87 6.48
C PRO A 126 -25.29 16.31 6.94
N LEU A 127 -24.20 16.99 6.60
CA LEU A 127 -22.86 16.60 7.06
C LEU A 127 -22.73 16.94 8.54
N MET A 128 -22.51 15.91 9.37
CA MET A 128 -22.33 16.04 10.82
C MET A 128 -21.23 15.09 11.28
N HIS A 129 -20.03 15.62 11.52
CA HIS A 129 -18.91 14.92 12.14
C HIS A 129 -18.35 15.81 13.24
N ASP A 130 -18.48 15.40 14.49
CA ASP A 130 -17.99 16.11 15.68
C ASP A 130 -16.91 15.24 16.34
N GLY A 131 -15.69 15.38 15.84
CA GLY A 131 -14.52 14.62 16.28
C GLY A 131 -13.54 15.49 17.10
N GLU A 132 -12.49 14.87 17.59
CA GLU A 132 -11.39 15.53 18.30
C GLU A 132 -10.52 16.36 17.35
N PHE A 133 -10.27 15.85 16.14
CA PHE A 133 -9.36 16.45 15.16
C PHE A 133 -10.09 17.20 14.05
N TRP A 134 -11.32 16.78 13.70
CA TRP A 134 -12.13 17.42 12.67
C TRP A 134 -13.58 17.62 13.11
N GLN A 135 -14.08 18.83 12.92
CA GLN A 135 -15.50 19.18 13.09
C GLN A 135 -16.04 19.64 11.73
N LEU A 136 -16.96 18.85 11.15
CA LEU A 136 -17.52 19.11 9.83
C LEU A 136 -19.04 19.19 9.96
N SER A 137 -19.61 20.35 9.62
CA SER A 137 -21.05 20.60 9.78
C SER A 137 -21.64 21.41 8.62
N LEU A 138 -20.90 21.57 7.52
CA LEU A 138 -21.35 22.39 6.39
C LEU A 138 -21.13 21.66 5.07
N LEU A 139 -22.23 21.34 4.39
CA LEU A 139 -22.24 20.82 3.02
C LEU A 139 -23.50 21.32 2.29
N PRO A 140 -23.51 22.57 1.76
CA PRO A 140 -24.63 23.05 0.97
C PRO A 140 -24.83 22.21 -0.28
N ALA A 141 -26.06 22.05 -0.74
CA ALA A 141 -26.42 21.18 -1.87
C ALA A 141 -25.58 21.45 -3.13
N MET A 142 -25.27 22.71 -3.44
CA MET A 142 -24.46 23.08 -4.62
C MET A 142 -22.97 22.71 -4.48
N TRP A 143 -22.53 22.28 -3.31
CA TRP A 143 -21.16 21.82 -3.02
C TRP A 143 -21.06 20.31 -2.83
N SER A 144 -22.19 19.61 -2.89
CA SER A 144 -22.23 18.14 -2.88
C SER A 144 -22.19 17.63 -4.32
N PRO A 145 -21.33 16.64 -4.64
CA PRO A 145 -21.36 15.99 -5.93
C PRO A 145 -22.64 15.15 -6.14
N GLY A 146 -23.34 14.83 -5.05
CA GLY A 146 -24.50 13.94 -5.07
C GLY A 146 -24.11 12.46 -5.18
N PRO A 147 -25.13 11.57 -5.32
CA PRO A 147 -24.92 10.16 -5.52
C PRO A 147 -24.29 9.86 -6.88
N ILE A 148 -23.52 8.77 -6.93
CA ILE A 148 -22.92 8.20 -8.14
C ILE A 148 -23.40 6.76 -8.33
N ASP A 149 -23.38 6.24 -9.55
CA ASP A 149 -23.80 4.86 -9.84
C ASP A 149 -22.81 3.81 -9.28
N ALA A 150 -21.58 4.23 -8.99
CA ALA A 150 -20.56 3.38 -8.37
C ALA A 150 -20.78 3.20 -6.86
N PRO A 151 -20.27 2.11 -6.25
CA PRO A 151 -20.22 1.99 -4.80
C PRO A 151 -19.31 3.06 -4.18
N SER A 152 -19.52 3.37 -2.90
CA SER A 152 -18.57 4.23 -2.14
C SER A 152 -17.18 3.61 -2.19
N PRO A 153 -16.12 4.42 -2.39
CA PRO A 153 -14.77 3.89 -2.40
C PRO A 153 -14.44 3.13 -1.12
N ALA A 154 -13.89 1.93 -1.25
CA ALA A 154 -13.32 1.23 -0.11
C ALA A 154 -12.10 2.01 0.42
N ILE A 155 -11.95 2.04 1.75
CA ILE A 155 -10.85 2.75 2.43
C ILE A 155 -9.93 1.73 3.07
N ASP A 156 -8.71 1.62 2.55
CA ASP A 156 -7.64 0.82 3.11
C ASP A 156 -6.68 1.70 3.92
N VAL A 157 -6.01 1.12 4.92
CA VAL A 157 -5.05 1.84 5.76
C VAL A 157 -3.71 1.11 5.80
N ALA A 158 -2.60 1.84 5.66
CA ALA A 158 -1.29 1.27 5.93
C ALA A 158 -1.06 1.12 7.44
N ALA A 159 -0.79 -0.09 7.86
CA ALA A 159 -0.57 -0.42 9.26
C ALA A 159 0.58 -1.44 9.42
N VAL A 160 1.39 -1.27 10.48
CA VAL A 160 2.53 -2.17 10.77
C VAL A 160 2.50 -2.64 12.21
N ASN A 161 2.37 -1.72 13.18
CA ASN A 161 2.40 -2.08 14.60
C ASN A 161 1.02 -2.56 15.10
N PRO A 162 0.96 -3.31 16.20
CA PRO A 162 -0.27 -3.88 16.74
C PRO A 162 -1.42 -2.88 16.90
N TRP A 163 -1.13 -1.67 17.40
CA TRP A 163 -2.17 -0.66 17.59
C TRP A 163 -2.80 -0.23 16.25
N MET A 164 -1.96 0.06 15.25
CA MET A 164 -2.43 0.46 13.91
C MET A 164 -3.18 -0.67 13.20
N LEU A 165 -2.76 -1.92 13.38
CA LEU A 165 -3.44 -3.09 12.82
C LEU A 165 -4.84 -3.27 13.44
N ARG A 166 -4.96 -3.15 14.77
CA ARG A 166 -6.29 -3.17 15.43
C ARG A 166 -7.17 -2.02 14.94
N MET A 167 -6.62 -0.82 14.83
CA MET A 167 -7.36 0.34 14.30
C MET A 167 -7.82 0.10 12.85
N ALA A 168 -6.97 -0.44 11.99
CA ALA A 168 -7.35 -0.80 10.62
C ALA A 168 -8.49 -1.83 10.61
N GLY A 169 -8.41 -2.89 11.43
CA GLY A 169 -9.48 -3.86 11.63
C GLY A 169 -10.80 -3.24 12.06
N GLU A 170 -10.75 -2.22 12.92
CA GLU A 170 -11.93 -1.54 13.47
C GLU A 170 -12.63 -0.64 12.43
N VAL A 171 -11.88 0.16 11.64
CA VAL A 171 -12.49 1.25 10.84
C VAL A 171 -12.25 1.16 9.32
N ALA A 172 -11.29 0.36 8.84
CA ALA A 172 -10.94 0.29 7.42
C ALA A 172 -11.65 -0.87 6.69
N ASP A 173 -11.63 -0.86 5.36
CA ASP A 173 -12.10 -1.96 4.50
C ASP A 173 -10.95 -2.91 4.13
N GLY A 174 -9.72 -2.51 4.42
CA GLY A 174 -8.55 -3.34 4.20
C GLY A 174 -7.28 -2.74 4.80
N VAL A 175 -6.20 -3.49 4.69
CA VAL A 175 -4.88 -3.09 5.14
C VAL A 175 -3.87 -3.18 4.00
N HIS A 176 -3.13 -2.09 3.78
CA HIS A 176 -1.90 -2.11 2.99
C HIS A 176 -0.76 -2.52 3.91
N VAL A 177 -0.26 -3.73 3.71
CA VAL A 177 0.90 -4.26 4.43
C VAL A 177 2.16 -3.52 3.96
N HIS A 178 3.05 -3.24 4.89
CA HIS A 178 4.33 -2.62 4.53
C HIS A 178 5.20 -3.61 3.73
N PRO A 179 5.98 -3.15 2.72
CA PRO A 179 6.85 -4.04 1.94
C PRO A 179 7.89 -4.79 2.78
N LEU A 180 8.32 -4.25 3.92
CA LEU A 180 9.11 -4.98 4.91
C LEU A 180 8.18 -5.90 5.70
N ASN A 181 7.91 -7.09 5.19
CA ASN A 181 7.08 -8.10 5.83
C ASN A 181 7.68 -9.49 5.64
N THR A 182 7.34 -10.39 6.55
CA THR A 182 7.73 -11.80 6.53
C THR A 182 6.51 -12.68 6.78
N PRO A 183 6.49 -13.97 6.40
CA PRO A 183 5.42 -14.89 6.77
C PRO A 183 5.16 -14.90 8.27
N THR A 184 6.21 -14.93 9.06
CA THR A 184 6.12 -14.89 10.55
C THR A 184 5.37 -13.64 11.04
N TYR A 185 5.71 -12.45 10.51
CA TYR A 185 5.00 -11.23 10.85
C TYR A 185 3.53 -11.26 10.43
N LEU A 186 3.25 -11.74 9.22
CA LEU A 186 1.88 -11.81 8.70
C LEU A 186 0.99 -12.71 9.57
N GLU A 187 1.49 -13.89 9.93
CA GLU A 187 0.74 -14.89 10.69
C GLU A 187 0.67 -14.57 12.20
N GLN A 188 1.77 -14.16 12.81
CA GLN A 188 1.86 -14.00 14.27
C GLN A 188 1.49 -12.61 14.76
N THR A 189 1.53 -11.58 13.90
CA THR A 189 1.22 -10.20 14.29
C THR A 189 0.06 -9.63 13.50
N LEU A 190 0.16 -9.60 12.18
CA LEU A 190 -0.81 -8.89 11.35
C LEU A 190 -2.21 -9.47 11.45
N LEU A 191 -2.39 -10.76 11.16
CA LEU A 191 -3.71 -11.39 11.12
C LEU A 191 -4.40 -11.39 12.50
N PRO A 192 -3.73 -11.75 13.63
CA PRO A 192 -4.36 -11.71 14.95
C PRO A 192 -4.79 -10.31 15.38
N GLU A 193 -3.95 -9.30 15.09
CA GLU A 193 -4.26 -7.93 15.48
C GLU A 193 -5.38 -7.31 14.64
N LEU A 194 -5.43 -7.59 13.33
CA LEU A 194 -6.56 -7.23 12.47
C LEU A 194 -7.86 -7.87 12.95
N ALA A 195 -7.82 -9.16 13.25
CA ALA A 195 -9.00 -9.89 13.75
C ALA A 195 -9.50 -9.31 15.07
N THR A 196 -8.59 -8.96 15.98
CA THR A 196 -8.92 -8.29 17.26
C THR A 196 -9.64 -6.96 17.02
N GLY A 197 -9.13 -6.14 16.10
CA GLY A 197 -9.76 -4.86 15.75
C GLY A 197 -11.12 -5.05 15.08
N ALA A 198 -11.24 -5.98 14.15
CA ALA A 198 -12.49 -6.30 13.47
C ALA A 198 -13.57 -6.76 14.45
N ALA A 199 -13.24 -7.68 15.36
CA ALA A 199 -14.15 -8.18 16.38
C ALA A 199 -14.68 -7.06 17.30
N LYS A 200 -13.85 -6.08 17.66
CA LYS A 200 -14.27 -4.90 18.43
C LYS A 200 -15.35 -4.09 17.73
N ALA A 201 -15.34 -4.06 16.40
CA ALA A 201 -16.34 -3.38 15.57
C ALA A 201 -17.51 -4.31 15.13
N GLY A 202 -17.61 -5.51 15.68
CA GLY A 202 -18.63 -6.49 15.28
C GLY A 202 -18.42 -7.06 13.88
N ARG A 203 -17.19 -7.02 13.36
CA ARG A 203 -16.77 -7.49 12.03
C ARG A 203 -15.91 -8.74 12.15
N SER A 204 -15.70 -9.41 11.04
CA SER A 204 -14.77 -10.54 10.92
C SER A 204 -13.54 -10.20 10.07
N ARG A 205 -12.51 -11.06 10.10
CA ARG A 205 -11.35 -10.94 9.19
C ARG A 205 -11.80 -11.00 7.70
N ALA A 206 -12.84 -11.74 7.39
CA ALA A 206 -13.34 -11.88 6.02
C ALA A 206 -13.92 -10.58 5.44
N ASP A 207 -14.24 -9.59 6.29
CA ASP A 207 -14.72 -8.27 5.86
C ASP A 207 -13.58 -7.30 5.49
N LEU A 208 -12.32 -7.77 5.59
CA LEU A 208 -11.13 -6.95 5.39
C LEU A 208 -10.28 -7.51 4.24
N GLN A 209 -9.83 -6.65 3.36
CA GLN A 209 -8.82 -7.00 2.37
C GLN A 209 -7.40 -6.81 2.90
N VAL A 210 -6.54 -7.79 2.71
CA VAL A 210 -5.11 -7.74 3.03
C VAL A 210 -4.31 -7.65 1.73
N VAL A 211 -3.72 -6.48 1.49
CA VAL A 211 -2.92 -6.17 0.30
C VAL A 211 -1.44 -6.28 0.67
N VAL A 212 -0.75 -7.31 0.17
CA VAL A 212 0.64 -7.62 0.56
C VAL A 212 1.60 -7.36 -0.61
N PRO A 213 2.44 -6.32 -0.54
CA PRO A 213 3.55 -6.16 -1.46
C PRO A 213 4.63 -7.19 -1.14
N SER A 214 5.05 -7.92 -2.17
CA SER A 214 6.08 -8.95 -2.07
C SER A 214 7.31 -8.59 -2.89
N PHE A 215 8.48 -8.75 -2.28
CA PHE A 215 9.73 -8.77 -3.02
C PHE A 215 9.85 -10.11 -3.71
N ALA A 216 9.86 -10.05 -5.03
CA ALA A 216 10.01 -11.20 -5.90
C ALA A 216 11.17 -10.96 -6.87
N ALA A 217 12.04 -11.90 -6.99
CA ALA A 217 13.21 -11.87 -7.86
C ALA A 217 13.16 -13.02 -8.89
N PRO A 218 12.18 -13.00 -9.82
CA PRO A 218 12.14 -13.98 -10.91
C PRO A 218 13.15 -13.62 -11.99
N GLY A 219 13.67 -14.63 -12.70
CA GLY A 219 14.52 -14.42 -13.85
C GLY A 219 14.58 -15.60 -14.80
N ALA A 220 14.86 -15.31 -16.08
CA ALA A 220 15.19 -16.33 -17.06
C ALA A 220 16.66 -16.78 -16.94
N THR A 221 17.50 -15.93 -16.36
CA THR A 221 18.92 -16.19 -16.13
C THR A 221 19.29 -15.96 -14.66
N PRO A 222 20.36 -16.61 -14.15
CA PRO A 222 20.87 -16.33 -12.81
C PRO A 222 21.21 -14.85 -12.56
N ASP A 223 21.67 -14.13 -13.57
CA ASP A 223 22.03 -12.72 -13.47
C ASP A 223 20.78 -11.85 -13.26
N ASP A 224 19.65 -12.18 -13.91
CA ASP A 224 18.37 -11.46 -13.69
C ASP A 224 17.89 -11.66 -12.26
N VAL A 225 17.92 -12.89 -11.78
CA VAL A 225 17.55 -13.24 -10.40
C VAL A 225 18.42 -12.47 -9.41
N GLN A 226 19.76 -12.53 -9.60
CA GLN A 226 20.69 -11.85 -8.70
C GLN A 226 20.48 -10.34 -8.67
N ARG A 227 20.25 -9.73 -9.82
CA ARG A 227 19.97 -8.28 -9.92
C ARG A 227 18.74 -7.87 -9.08
N LEU A 228 17.64 -8.63 -9.18
CA LEU A 228 16.42 -8.36 -8.42
C LEU A 228 16.59 -8.68 -6.93
N ARG A 229 17.38 -9.72 -6.58
CA ARG A 229 17.77 -10.01 -5.20
C ARG A 229 18.51 -8.84 -4.56
N GLU A 230 19.47 -8.25 -5.27
CA GLU A 230 20.20 -7.07 -4.78
C GLU A 230 19.29 -5.84 -4.63
N MET A 231 18.32 -5.66 -5.51
CA MET A 231 17.28 -4.64 -5.35
C MET A 231 16.44 -4.89 -4.08
N ALA A 232 16.04 -6.13 -3.84
CA ALA A 232 15.31 -6.52 -2.64
C ALA A 232 16.14 -6.30 -1.37
N ARG A 233 17.42 -6.66 -1.38
CA ARG A 233 18.38 -6.43 -0.30
C ARG A 233 18.46 -4.95 0.06
N MET A 234 18.62 -4.08 -0.93
CA MET A 234 18.69 -2.64 -0.73
C MET A 234 17.37 -2.08 -0.17
N GLN A 235 16.22 -2.54 -0.68
CA GLN A 235 14.91 -2.11 -0.17
C GLN A 235 14.66 -2.58 1.26
N THR A 236 15.05 -3.82 1.57
CA THR A 236 14.98 -4.37 2.94
C THR A 236 15.82 -3.54 3.90
N ALA A 237 17.05 -3.18 3.53
CA ALA A 237 17.92 -2.33 4.33
C ALA A 237 17.35 -0.91 4.46
N PHE A 238 16.84 -0.32 3.37
CA PHE A 238 16.24 1.01 3.39
C PHE A 238 15.06 1.08 4.37
N TYR A 239 14.09 0.18 4.25
CA TYR A 239 12.93 0.13 5.14
C TYR A 239 13.32 -0.27 6.57
N GLY A 240 14.25 -1.22 6.69
CA GLY A 240 14.77 -1.71 7.96
C GLY A 240 15.55 -0.66 8.79
N SER A 241 15.90 0.49 8.20
CA SER A 241 16.46 1.63 8.93
C SER A 241 15.44 2.35 9.83
N THR A 242 14.16 2.03 9.69
CA THR A 242 13.08 2.63 10.49
C THR A 242 12.98 1.94 11.85
N PRO A 243 13.20 2.64 12.99
CA PRO A 243 13.25 2.00 14.33
C PRO A 243 11.98 1.22 14.67
N ASN A 244 10.82 1.73 14.26
CA ASN A 244 9.53 1.10 14.55
C ASN A 244 9.32 -0.24 13.83
N TYR A 245 10.24 -0.67 12.97
CA TYR A 245 10.18 -1.95 12.25
C TYR A 245 11.22 -2.96 12.73
N ALA A 246 12.03 -2.63 13.74
CA ALA A 246 13.08 -3.49 14.30
C ALA A 246 12.55 -4.87 14.72
N PHE A 247 11.36 -4.91 15.32
CA PHE A 247 10.73 -6.14 15.79
C PHE A 247 10.50 -7.17 14.66
N ILE A 248 10.37 -6.75 13.40
CA ILE A 248 10.20 -7.65 12.25
C ILE A 248 11.47 -8.51 12.04
N PHE A 249 12.65 -7.91 12.21
CA PHE A 249 13.92 -8.65 12.18
C PHE A 249 14.09 -9.55 13.42
N GLU A 250 13.68 -9.06 14.58
CA GLU A 250 13.73 -9.82 15.83
C GLU A 250 12.89 -11.10 15.75
N GLN A 251 11.68 -11.01 15.15
CA GLN A 251 10.78 -12.15 14.94
C GLN A 251 11.38 -13.28 14.08
N VAL A 252 12.31 -12.94 13.19
CA VAL A 252 13.00 -13.94 12.34
C VAL A 252 14.41 -14.26 12.84
N GLY A 253 14.74 -13.91 14.10
CA GLY A 253 15.99 -14.29 14.73
C GLY A 253 17.20 -13.39 14.46
N HIS A 254 16.97 -12.18 13.90
CA HIS A 254 18.05 -11.23 13.57
C HIS A 254 17.96 -9.92 14.37
N PRO A 255 18.05 -9.95 15.71
CA PRO A 255 18.00 -8.75 16.54
C PRO A 255 19.17 -7.82 16.25
N GLY A 256 19.00 -6.52 16.49
CA GLY A 256 20.04 -5.50 16.30
C GLY A 256 20.31 -5.15 14.82
N THR A 257 19.56 -5.72 13.87
CA THR A 257 19.76 -5.41 12.43
C THR A 257 19.44 -3.95 12.11
N THR A 258 18.35 -3.41 12.66
CA THR A 258 17.98 -2.00 12.46
C THR A 258 19.08 -1.06 12.96
N GLU A 259 19.69 -1.33 14.10
CA GLU A 259 20.77 -0.53 14.68
C GLU A 259 22.00 -0.53 13.76
N ARG A 260 22.43 -1.70 13.27
CA ARG A 260 23.55 -1.84 12.32
C ARG A 260 23.30 -1.06 11.03
N ILE A 261 22.09 -1.17 10.47
CA ILE A 261 21.70 -0.41 9.26
C ILE A 261 21.78 1.09 9.52
N ARG A 262 21.25 1.55 10.66
CA ARG A 262 21.24 2.98 11.01
C ARG A 262 22.66 3.55 11.26
N GLU A 263 23.57 2.76 11.80
CA GLU A 263 24.97 3.16 11.92
C GLU A 263 25.59 3.41 10.55
N ARG A 264 25.37 2.52 9.59
CA ARG A 264 25.81 2.69 8.19
C ARG A 264 25.17 3.90 7.53
N GLN A 265 23.87 4.07 7.73
CA GLN A 265 23.12 5.23 7.20
C GLN A 265 23.68 6.55 7.71
N LYS A 266 23.96 6.67 9.01
CA LYS A 266 24.56 7.86 9.63
C LYS A 266 25.97 8.15 9.09
N ALA A 267 26.72 7.11 8.75
CA ALA A 267 28.04 7.21 8.12
C ALA A 267 27.98 7.54 6.61
N GLY A 268 26.80 7.61 6.00
CA GLY A 268 26.62 7.77 4.56
C GLY A 268 27.01 6.54 3.73
N ASP A 269 27.21 5.38 4.40
CA ASP A 269 27.60 4.11 3.77
C ASP A 269 26.36 3.34 3.26
N ILE A 270 25.81 3.76 2.13
CA ILE A 270 24.63 3.14 1.53
C ILE A 270 24.90 1.67 1.13
N ALA A 271 26.08 1.40 0.59
CA ALA A 271 26.47 0.02 0.25
C ALA A 271 26.61 -0.86 1.51
N GLY A 272 27.11 -0.30 2.60
CA GLY A 272 27.20 -0.97 3.90
C GLY A 272 25.85 -1.24 4.53
N MET A 273 24.84 -0.41 4.27
CA MET A 273 23.47 -0.69 4.71
C MET A 273 22.96 -2.01 4.10
N ALA A 274 23.11 -2.20 2.79
CA ALA A 274 22.69 -3.42 2.13
C ALA A 274 23.43 -4.67 2.67
N LYS A 275 24.71 -4.54 3.00
CA LYS A 275 25.51 -5.64 3.57
C LYS A 275 25.04 -6.08 4.97
N CYS A 276 24.23 -5.30 5.67
CA CYS A 276 23.60 -5.73 6.92
C CYS A 276 22.50 -6.79 6.72
N ILE A 277 22.06 -6.99 5.46
CA ILE A 277 21.10 -8.01 5.05
C ILE A 277 21.89 -9.08 4.31
N ASP A 278 22.29 -10.13 4.98
CA ASP A 278 22.93 -11.30 4.36
C ASP A 278 21.90 -12.16 3.60
N ASP A 279 22.35 -13.26 2.98
CA ASP A 279 21.46 -14.09 2.17
C ASP A 279 20.43 -14.81 3.02
N ASP A 280 20.80 -15.28 4.21
CA ASP A 280 19.91 -15.96 5.15
C ASP A 280 18.76 -15.03 5.56
N LEU A 281 19.09 -13.81 5.98
CA LEU A 281 18.08 -12.82 6.35
C LEU A 281 17.21 -12.41 5.13
N LEU A 282 17.79 -12.30 3.92
CA LEU A 282 17.05 -11.91 2.73
C LEU A 282 15.96 -12.92 2.35
N GLU A 283 16.17 -14.22 2.57
CA GLU A 283 15.20 -15.28 2.26
C GLU A 283 13.88 -15.10 3.03
N HIS A 284 13.90 -14.46 4.20
CA HIS A 284 12.67 -14.13 4.92
C HIS A 284 11.81 -13.08 4.21
N PHE A 285 12.42 -12.21 3.40
CA PHE A 285 11.75 -11.06 2.76
C PHE A 285 11.50 -11.23 1.27
N CYS A 286 12.36 -11.98 0.56
CA CYS A 286 12.34 -12.09 -0.89
C CYS A 286 12.18 -13.54 -1.33
N VAL A 287 11.31 -13.79 -2.31
CA VAL A 287 11.28 -15.06 -3.05
C VAL A 287 12.07 -14.90 -4.33
N SER A 288 12.87 -15.90 -4.70
CA SER A 288 13.75 -15.81 -5.86
C SER A 288 13.89 -17.16 -6.60
N GLY A 289 14.10 -17.12 -7.90
CA GLY A 289 14.26 -18.30 -8.74
C GLY A 289 13.80 -18.04 -10.18
N THR A 290 13.50 -19.11 -10.89
CA THR A 290 12.80 -19.03 -12.18
C THR A 290 11.40 -18.44 -12.00
N TRP A 291 10.76 -18.05 -13.09
CA TRP A 291 9.40 -17.48 -13.04
C TRP A 291 8.39 -18.44 -12.40
N ASP A 292 8.45 -19.74 -12.71
CA ASP A 292 7.56 -20.77 -12.18
C ASP A 292 7.82 -21.00 -10.67
N GLU A 293 9.10 -21.12 -10.28
CA GLU A 293 9.48 -21.29 -8.87
C GLU A 293 9.00 -20.10 -8.01
N VAL A 294 9.12 -18.89 -8.54
CA VAL A 294 8.66 -17.69 -7.84
C VAL A 294 7.12 -17.65 -7.77
N ALA A 295 6.40 -18.08 -8.80
CA ALA A 295 4.94 -18.21 -8.77
C ALA A 295 4.49 -19.16 -7.65
N ASP A 296 5.04 -20.36 -7.60
CA ASP A 296 4.74 -21.36 -6.59
C ASP A 296 5.08 -20.85 -5.17
N ALA A 297 6.23 -20.21 -5.01
CA ALA A 297 6.67 -19.66 -3.74
C ALA A 297 5.76 -18.51 -3.24
N LEU A 298 5.28 -17.63 -4.13
CA LEU A 298 4.34 -16.57 -3.78
C LEU A 298 2.99 -17.15 -3.37
N VAL A 299 2.47 -18.13 -4.09
CA VAL A 299 1.24 -18.84 -3.72
C VAL A 299 1.39 -19.50 -2.35
N ALA A 300 2.48 -20.22 -2.11
CA ALA A 300 2.72 -20.90 -0.83
C ALA A 300 2.86 -19.89 0.32
N ARG A 301 3.57 -18.77 0.09
CA ARG A 301 3.81 -17.73 1.11
C ARG A 301 2.55 -16.99 1.53
N HIS A 302 1.60 -16.78 0.62
CA HIS A 302 0.49 -15.86 0.83
C HIS A 302 -0.88 -16.53 0.93
N ARG A 303 -0.97 -17.85 0.69
CA ARG A 303 -2.21 -18.60 0.77
C ARG A 303 -2.87 -18.48 2.15
N GLY A 304 -4.13 -18.07 2.20
CA GLY A 304 -4.89 -17.88 3.44
C GLY A 304 -4.52 -16.62 4.23
N VAL A 305 -3.57 -15.81 3.74
CA VAL A 305 -3.11 -14.57 4.37
C VAL A 305 -3.50 -13.35 3.55
N ALA A 306 -3.04 -13.31 2.28
CA ALA A 306 -3.28 -12.18 1.40
C ALA A 306 -4.53 -12.38 0.54
N ASP A 307 -5.34 -11.33 0.41
CA ASP A 307 -6.40 -11.25 -0.59
C ASP A 307 -5.85 -10.69 -1.91
N ARG A 308 -4.73 -9.95 -1.84
CA ARG A 308 -4.01 -9.42 -3.00
C ARG A 308 -2.51 -9.48 -2.78
N VAL A 309 -1.80 -10.10 -3.70
CA VAL A 309 -0.33 -10.08 -3.75
C VAL A 309 0.11 -9.04 -4.76
N VAL A 310 0.98 -8.14 -4.35
CA VAL A 310 1.46 -7.04 -5.19
C VAL A 310 2.92 -7.26 -5.56
N SER A 311 3.20 -7.48 -6.84
CA SER A 311 4.56 -7.57 -7.37
C SER A 311 5.27 -6.23 -7.21
N TYR A 312 6.16 -6.12 -6.20
CA TYR A 312 6.78 -4.85 -5.81
C TYR A 312 7.61 -4.22 -6.94
N PHE A 313 8.37 -5.02 -7.68
CA PHE A 313 9.30 -4.53 -8.69
C PHE A 313 8.72 -4.39 -10.10
N ALA A 314 7.57 -5.00 -10.40
CA ALA A 314 7.02 -5.05 -11.77
C ALA A 314 6.92 -3.67 -12.45
N GLY A 315 6.43 -2.66 -11.76
CA GLY A 315 6.34 -1.31 -12.31
C GLY A 315 7.68 -0.61 -12.52
N MET A 316 8.69 -0.95 -11.69
CA MET A 316 10.06 -0.44 -11.86
C MET A 316 10.75 -1.11 -13.06
N GLU A 317 10.56 -2.40 -13.22
CA GLU A 317 11.08 -3.15 -14.37
C GLU A 317 10.45 -2.67 -15.67
N TRP A 318 9.13 -2.47 -15.70
CA TRP A 318 8.45 -1.84 -16.84
C TRP A 318 9.00 -0.45 -17.16
N ALA A 319 9.29 0.36 -16.14
CA ALA A 319 9.83 1.71 -16.37
C ALA A 319 11.23 1.69 -17.00
N ARG A 320 12.00 0.64 -16.72
CA ARG A 320 13.33 0.36 -17.31
C ARG A 320 13.20 -0.21 -18.73
N ASP A 321 12.33 -1.20 -18.89
CA ASP A 321 12.05 -1.87 -20.17
C ASP A 321 10.57 -2.27 -20.21
N PRO A 322 9.73 -1.60 -21.02
CA PRO A 322 8.30 -1.92 -21.13
C PRO A 322 8.00 -3.37 -21.56
N ALA A 323 8.93 -4.04 -22.27
CA ALA A 323 8.73 -5.43 -22.67
C ALA A 323 8.72 -6.41 -21.49
N SER A 324 9.31 -6.00 -20.35
CA SER A 324 9.34 -6.83 -19.14
C SER A 324 7.96 -7.13 -18.56
N ILE A 325 6.93 -6.33 -18.88
CA ILE A 325 5.59 -6.48 -18.29
C ILE A 325 4.92 -7.83 -18.62
N GLY A 326 5.23 -8.42 -19.77
CA GLY A 326 4.67 -9.71 -20.21
C GLY A 326 4.92 -10.83 -19.20
N PRO A 327 6.18 -11.19 -18.93
CA PRO A 327 6.52 -12.20 -17.92
C PRO A 327 5.98 -11.89 -16.51
N TRP A 328 6.00 -10.63 -16.08
CA TRP A 328 5.37 -10.22 -14.82
C TRP A 328 3.85 -10.41 -14.81
N GLY A 329 3.19 -10.23 -15.95
CA GLY A 329 1.76 -10.49 -16.11
C GLY A 329 1.44 -11.99 -16.06
N GLU A 330 2.29 -12.84 -16.64
CA GLU A 330 2.18 -14.30 -16.52
C GLU A 330 2.31 -14.75 -15.07
N LEU A 331 3.30 -14.23 -14.35
CA LEU A 331 3.45 -14.44 -12.91
C LEU A 331 2.20 -14.00 -12.13
N ALA A 332 1.65 -12.81 -12.43
CA ALA A 332 0.45 -12.31 -11.76
C ALA A 332 -0.75 -13.23 -11.96
N ARG A 333 -0.97 -13.76 -13.17
CA ARG A 333 -2.02 -14.75 -13.46
C ARG A 333 -1.81 -16.08 -12.72
N ALA A 334 -0.59 -16.57 -12.66
CA ALA A 334 -0.26 -17.81 -11.96
C ALA A 334 -0.52 -17.71 -10.44
N VAL A 335 -0.30 -16.53 -9.85
CA VAL A 335 -0.55 -16.29 -8.41
C VAL A 335 -2.04 -16.05 -8.10
N ALA A 336 -2.85 -15.67 -9.08
CA ALA A 336 -4.28 -15.39 -8.90
C ALA A 336 -5.18 -16.65 -8.87
N THR A 337 -4.63 -17.82 -9.15
CA THR A 337 -5.34 -19.12 -9.13
C THR A 337 -5.23 -19.80 -7.77
#